data_bcdcc432ae051eb0e48a57b75f69212e
#
_entry.id   bcdcc432ae051eb0e48a57b75f69212e
#
_cell.length_a   1.000
_cell.length_b   1.000
_cell.length_c   1.000
_cell.angle_alpha   90.00
_cell.angle_beta   90.00
_cell.angle_gamma   90.00
#
_symmetry.space_group_name_H-M   'P 1'
#
loop_
_entity.id
_entity.type
_entity.pdbx_description
1 polymer ?
#
loop_
_entity_poly.entity_id
_entity_poly.type
_entity_poly.pdbx_seq_one_letter_code
_entity_poly.pdbx_strand_id
1 'polypeptide(L)'
;MIHYDLVYYCQISNDIIQTFIHVSAVKEIKAKLLPSLVHLAKSISVKAKESKSFIKTGRTHLMDAMPIRFDQCLSAWETQINQNIDLIELMIPKLSLLAQGGTAIGTGINAHPKFSEEFCKEMSNLTGHQFKSSDNFFSQLGSQDTIVALSGHLKTTAVSMMKIANDLRWMNSGPLAGLGEIELEALQPGSSIMPGKVNPVIPEATAMVLSLIHISEPTRQHA
;
A
#
# COMPACT_ATOMS: atom_id res chain seq x y z
N MET A 1 4.77 -36.48 -19.57
CA MET A 1 3.52 -35.70 -19.35
C MET A 1 2.99 -36.10 -17.98
N ILE A 2 3.02 -35.18 -16.99
CA ILE A 2 2.47 -35.45 -15.67
C ILE A 2 0.95 -35.51 -15.84
N HIS A 3 0.31 -36.56 -15.34
CA HIS A 3 -1.13 -36.73 -15.47
C HIS A 3 -1.84 -35.59 -14.75
N TYR A 4 -2.85 -34.98 -15.39
CA TYR A 4 -3.59 -33.84 -14.86
C TYR A 4 -4.12 -34.09 -13.43
N ASP A 5 -4.59 -35.30 -13.17
CA ASP A 5 -5.09 -35.72 -11.86
C ASP A 5 -4.03 -35.70 -10.74
N LEU A 6 -2.75 -35.90 -11.09
CA LEU A 6 -1.67 -35.83 -10.10
C LEU A 6 -1.34 -34.41 -9.67
N VAL A 7 -1.56 -33.43 -10.55
CA VAL A 7 -1.32 -32.01 -10.25
C VAL A 7 -2.37 -31.48 -9.28
N TYR A 8 -3.62 -31.93 -9.40
CA TYR A 8 -4.74 -31.51 -8.55
C TYR A 8 -4.98 -32.43 -7.35
N TYR A 9 -4.14 -33.41 -7.13
CA TYR A 9 -4.27 -34.30 -5.97
C TYR A 9 -4.10 -33.50 -4.66
N CYS A 10 -5.03 -33.66 -3.75
CA CYS A 10 -5.06 -32.97 -2.45
C CYS A 10 -5.35 -31.46 -2.50
N GLN A 11 -5.80 -30.89 -3.62
CA GLN A 11 -6.09 -29.46 -3.72
C GLN A 11 -7.35 -29.18 -4.56
N ILE A 12 -8.03 -28.10 -4.22
CA ILE A 12 -9.26 -27.65 -4.87
C ILE A 12 -9.18 -26.13 -5.04
N SER A 13 -9.92 -25.56 -5.98
CA SER A 13 -9.96 -24.10 -6.21
C SER A 13 -10.20 -23.28 -4.94
N ASN A 14 -10.97 -23.81 -3.98
CA ASN A 14 -11.32 -23.12 -2.75
C ASN A 14 -10.10 -22.82 -1.88
N ASP A 15 -9.18 -23.75 -1.69
CA ASP A 15 -7.96 -23.54 -0.89
C ASP A 15 -6.82 -22.92 -1.71
N ILE A 16 -6.76 -23.18 -3.02
CA ILE A 16 -5.74 -22.63 -3.92
C ILE A 16 -5.91 -21.11 -4.08
N ILE A 17 -7.14 -20.63 -4.36
CA ILE A 17 -7.38 -19.20 -4.61
C ILE A 17 -7.05 -18.37 -3.38
N GLN A 18 -7.49 -18.79 -2.20
CA GLN A 18 -7.19 -18.12 -0.94
C GLN A 18 -5.66 -18.05 -0.69
N THR A 19 -5.00 -19.20 -0.84
CA THR A 19 -3.55 -19.31 -0.71
C THR A 19 -2.82 -18.40 -1.70
N PHE A 20 -3.23 -18.38 -2.98
CA PHE A 20 -2.63 -17.55 -4.01
C PHE A 20 -2.74 -16.06 -3.68
N ILE A 21 -3.89 -15.60 -3.21
CA ILE A 21 -4.11 -14.20 -2.82
C ILE A 21 -3.15 -13.83 -1.68
N HIS A 22 -3.07 -14.65 -0.64
CA HIS A 22 -2.20 -14.41 0.51
C HIS A 22 -0.71 -14.38 0.14
N VAL A 23 -0.25 -15.39 -0.60
CA VAL A 23 1.16 -15.48 -1.04
C VAL A 23 1.53 -14.30 -1.93
N SER A 24 0.67 -13.95 -2.89
CA SER A 24 0.89 -12.81 -3.78
C SER A 24 0.95 -11.50 -3.01
N ALA A 25 0.04 -11.29 -2.04
CA ALA A 25 0.03 -10.11 -1.19
C ALA A 25 1.33 -9.97 -0.39
N VAL A 26 1.78 -11.02 0.31
CA VAL A 26 3.04 -11.01 1.08
C VAL A 26 4.22 -10.68 0.18
N LYS A 27 4.30 -11.32 -0.99
CA LYS A 27 5.39 -11.11 -1.94
C LYS A 27 5.46 -9.66 -2.42
N GLU A 28 4.35 -9.10 -2.90
CA GLU A 28 4.32 -7.73 -3.43
C GLU A 28 4.52 -6.68 -2.33
N ILE A 29 3.97 -6.89 -1.13
CA ILE A 29 4.19 -6.02 0.02
C ILE A 29 5.68 -5.95 0.37
N LYS A 30 6.32 -7.10 0.54
CA LYS A 30 7.73 -7.16 0.96
C LYS A 30 8.70 -6.74 -0.13
N ALA A 31 8.43 -7.11 -1.38
CA ALA A 31 9.35 -6.83 -2.48
C ALA A 31 9.27 -5.40 -3.00
N LYS A 32 8.09 -4.77 -2.93
CA LYS A 32 7.86 -3.47 -3.57
C LYS A 32 7.30 -2.42 -2.62
N LEU A 33 6.17 -2.68 -1.97
CA LEU A 33 5.44 -1.66 -1.23
C LEU A 33 6.24 -1.13 -0.03
N LEU A 34 6.65 -2.00 0.88
CA LEU A 34 7.40 -1.59 2.08
C LEU A 34 8.72 -0.89 1.74
N PRO A 35 9.57 -1.42 0.83
CA PRO A 35 10.78 -0.70 0.44
C PRO A 35 10.51 0.70 -0.14
N SER A 36 9.44 0.86 -0.91
CA SER A 36 9.05 2.15 -1.49
C SER A 36 8.57 3.14 -0.43
N LEU A 37 7.77 2.70 0.53
CA LEU A 37 7.31 3.54 1.64
C LEU A 37 8.48 3.94 2.57
N VAL A 38 9.39 3.02 2.87
CA VAL A 38 10.62 3.32 3.64
C VAL A 38 11.48 4.34 2.91
N HIS A 39 11.64 4.20 1.59
CA HIS A 39 12.37 5.16 0.77
C HIS A 39 11.70 6.56 0.82
N LEU A 40 10.38 6.61 0.70
CA LEU A 40 9.62 7.86 0.79
C LEU A 40 9.79 8.52 2.17
N ALA A 41 9.61 7.77 3.26
CA ALA A 41 9.79 8.29 4.63
C ALA A 41 11.20 8.85 4.82
N LYS A 42 12.23 8.11 4.36
CA LYS A 42 13.62 8.57 4.42
C LYS A 42 13.86 9.86 3.61
N SER A 43 13.29 9.94 2.41
CA SER A 43 13.42 11.15 1.57
C SER A 43 12.78 12.36 2.22
N ILE A 44 11.60 12.18 2.84
CA ILE A 44 10.93 13.24 3.62
C ILE A 44 11.80 13.66 4.81
N SER A 45 12.35 12.70 5.55
CA SER A 45 13.24 12.96 6.70
C SER A 45 14.47 13.79 6.32
N VAL A 46 15.10 13.47 5.18
CA VAL A 46 16.24 14.24 4.66
C VAL A 46 15.80 15.67 4.35
N LYS A 47 14.70 15.84 3.63
CA LYS A 47 14.17 17.18 3.30
C LYS A 47 13.75 17.96 4.54
N ALA A 48 13.22 17.32 5.56
CA ALA A 48 12.90 17.96 6.83
C ALA A 48 14.16 18.56 7.47
N LYS A 49 15.27 17.80 7.51
CA LYS A 49 16.55 18.28 8.07
C LYS A 49 17.12 19.48 7.30
N GLU A 50 17.08 19.42 5.97
CA GLU A 50 17.53 20.52 5.09
C GLU A 50 16.68 21.78 5.26
N SER A 51 15.39 21.61 5.58
CA SER A 51 14.41 22.70 5.66
C SER A 51 14.23 23.29 7.06
N LYS A 52 15.03 22.88 8.05
CA LYS A 52 14.86 23.23 9.46
C LYS A 52 14.93 24.73 9.75
N SER A 53 15.72 25.49 8.97
CA SER A 53 15.89 26.95 9.14
C SER A 53 14.76 27.77 8.50
N PHE A 54 13.92 27.14 7.65
CA PHE A 54 12.88 27.89 6.95
C PHE A 54 11.59 27.94 7.76
N ILE A 55 11.02 29.14 7.85
CA ILE A 55 9.75 29.40 8.51
C ILE A 55 8.70 29.66 7.44
N LYS A 56 7.52 29.11 7.64
CA LYS A 56 6.35 29.30 6.78
C LYS A 56 5.12 29.70 7.59
N THR A 57 4.12 30.22 6.92
CA THR A 57 2.80 30.43 7.52
C THR A 57 2.13 29.08 7.79
N GLY A 58 1.77 28.82 9.04
CA GLY A 58 0.81 27.77 9.37
C GLY A 58 -0.59 28.20 8.96
N ARG A 59 -1.44 27.26 8.54
CA ARG A 59 -2.81 27.54 8.12
C ARG A 59 -3.79 26.59 8.77
N THR A 60 -4.94 27.14 9.13
CA THR A 60 -6.14 26.37 9.50
C THR A 60 -7.29 26.87 8.65
N HIS A 61 -8.07 25.96 8.06
CA HIS A 61 -9.16 26.33 7.15
C HIS A 61 -8.71 27.22 5.97
N LEU A 62 -7.46 27.04 5.50
CA LEU A 62 -6.77 27.86 4.49
C LEU A 62 -6.52 29.31 4.90
N MET A 63 -6.84 29.69 6.13
CA MET A 63 -6.56 31.03 6.70
C MET A 63 -5.23 31.02 7.42
N ASP A 64 -4.52 32.15 7.39
CA ASP A 64 -3.25 32.34 8.06
C ASP A 64 -3.38 32.15 9.58
N ALA A 65 -2.45 31.40 10.14
CA ALA A 65 -2.32 31.13 11.58
C ALA A 65 -0.89 31.46 12.05
N MET A 66 -0.39 30.77 13.08
CA MET A 66 0.94 31.02 13.60
C MET A 66 2.05 30.56 12.65
N PRO A 67 3.23 31.19 12.69
CA PRO A 67 4.41 30.70 11.98
C PRO A 67 4.80 29.27 12.46
N ILE A 68 5.17 28.42 11.51
CA ILE A 68 5.75 27.09 11.77
C ILE A 68 7.02 26.90 10.96
N ARG A 69 7.89 25.98 11.40
CA ARG A 69 9.03 25.59 10.57
C ARG A 69 8.62 24.54 9.54
N PHE A 70 9.30 24.55 8.41
CA PHE A 70 9.07 23.56 7.35
C PHE A 70 9.32 22.13 7.84
N ASP A 71 10.36 21.90 8.65
CA ASP A 71 10.66 20.58 9.20
C ASP A 71 9.52 20.02 10.05
N GLN A 72 8.77 20.87 10.75
CA GLN A 72 7.60 20.43 11.53
C GLN A 72 6.48 19.90 10.63
N CYS A 73 6.24 20.56 9.50
CA CYS A 73 5.27 20.08 8.51
C CYS A 73 5.70 18.75 7.89
N LEU A 74 6.97 18.66 7.46
CA LEU A 74 7.50 17.45 6.83
C LEU A 74 7.60 16.28 7.82
N SER A 75 7.91 16.53 9.09
CA SER A 75 7.96 15.49 10.12
C SER A 75 6.60 14.85 10.37
N ALA A 76 5.50 15.60 10.21
CA ALA A 76 4.16 15.02 10.27
C ALA A 76 3.91 14.01 9.15
N TRP A 77 4.36 14.32 7.92
CA TRP A 77 4.26 13.39 6.79
C TRP A 77 5.10 12.13 7.00
N GLU A 78 6.36 12.30 7.46
CA GLU A 78 7.25 11.18 7.82
C GLU A 78 6.58 10.26 8.85
N THR A 79 6.01 10.83 9.90
CA THR A 79 5.29 10.09 10.93
C THR A 79 4.10 9.31 10.36
N GLN A 80 3.29 9.93 9.50
CA GLN A 80 2.14 9.27 8.87
C GLN A 80 2.58 8.08 8.00
N ILE A 81 3.65 8.23 7.22
CA ILE A 81 4.15 7.12 6.38
C ILE A 81 4.71 5.99 7.24
N ASN A 82 5.48 6.29 8.29
CA ASN A 82 6.01 5.26 9.20
C ASN A 82 4.89 4.50 9.91
N GLN A 83 3.85 5.17 10.39
CA GLN A 83 2.68 4.52 10.98
C GLN A 83 1.98 3.58 9.99
N ASN A 84 1.88 3.96 8.71
CA ASN A 84 1.31 3.09 7.69
C ASN A 84 2.21 1.87 7.41
N ILE A 85 3.54 2.04 7.44
CA ILE A 85 4.50 0.91 7.34
C ILE A 85 4.25 -0.08 8.47
N ASP A 86 4.21 0.40 9.73
CA ASP A 86 3.98 -0.43 10.91
C ASP A 86 2.66 -1.23 10.81
N LEU A 87 1.58 -0.57 10.38
CA LEU A 87 0.28 -1.21 10.22
C LEU A 87 0.28 -2.31 9.14
N ILE A 88 0.97 -2.08 8.02
CA ILE A 88 1.11 -3.08 6.96
C ILE A 88 1.98 -4.24 7.43
N GLU A 89 3.08 -3.98 8.14
CA GLU A 89 3.95 -5.02 8.69
C GLU A 89 3.22 -5.93 9.68
N LEU A 90 2.33 -5.38 10.52
CA LEU A 90 1.49 -6.14 11.44
C LEU A 90 0.53 -7.12 10.73
N MET A 91 0.24 -6.90 9.44
CA MET A 91 -0.60 -7.81 8.66
C MET A 91 0.15 -9.02 8.13
N ILE A 92 1.47 -8.94 7.96
CA ILE A 92 2.29 -10.00 7.33
C ILE A 92 2.14 -11.35 8.04
N PRO A 93 2.20 -11.46 9.38
CA PRO A 93 2.02 -12.75 10.04
C PRO A 93 0.65 -13.39 9.76
N LYS A 94 -0.41 -12.61 9.67
CA LYS A 94 -1.77 -13.09 9.36
C LYS A 94 -1.90 -13.50 7.89
N LEU A 95 -1.33 -12.73 6.97
CA LEU A 95 -1.25 -13.07 5.55
C LEU A 95 -0.41 -14.31 5.28
N SER A 96 0.53 -14.62 6.17
CA SER A 96 1.41 -15.79 6.04
C SER A 96 0.75 -17.10 6.50
N LEU A 97 -0.49 -17.07 7.01
CA LEU A 97 -1.30 -18.25 7.29
C LEU A 97 -2.05 -18.68 6.03
N LEU A 98 -1.81 -19.90 5.56
CA LEU A 98 -2.36 -20.39 4.30
C LEU A 98 -3.49 -21.37 4.51
N ALA A 99 -4.47 -21.34 3.61
CA ALA A 99 -5.62 -22.22 3.58
C ALA A 99 -5.33 -23.58 2.91
N GLN A 100 -4.16 -23.72 2.26
CA GLN A 100 -3.82 -24.90 1.46
C GLN A 100 -3.82 -26.18 2.30
N GLY A 101 -4.55 -27.18 1.85
CA GLY A 101 -4.78 -28.43 2.55
C GLY A 101 -6.14 -28.52 3.26
N GLY A 102 -6.88 -27.40 3.37
CA GLY A 102 -8.27 -27.42 3.86
C GLY A 102 -9.24 -28.05 2.86
N THR A 103 -8.83 -28.17 1.60
CA THR A 103 -9.61 -28.69 0.48
C THR A 103 -10.93 -27.94 0.27
N ALA A 104 -12.06 -28.63 0.09
CA ALA A 104 -13.32 -27.99 -0.30
C ALA A 104 -13.92 -27.07 0.78
N ILE A 105 -13.93 -27.53 2.04
CA ILE A 105 -14.66 -26.87 3.13
C ILE A 105 -13.87 -26.73 4.44
N GLY A 106 -12.60 -27.12 4.45
CA GLY A 106 -11.73 -26.98 5.65
C GLY A 106 -11.51 -28.30 6.39
N THR A 107 -12.08 -29.41 5.95
CA THR A 107 -11.91 -30.73 6.60
C THR A 107 -10.66 -31.46 6.17
N GLY A 108 -9.99 -31.01 5.10
CA GLY A 108 -8.82 -31.70 4.55
C GLY A 108 -9.13 -33.05 3.91
N ILE A 109 -10.41 -33.29 3.51
CA ILE A 109 -10.80 -34.55 2.93
C ILE A 109 -9.98 -34.87 1.67
N ASN A 110 -9.49 -36.10 1.56
CA ASN A 110 -8.62 -36.59 0.48
C ASN A 110 -7.21 -35.89 0.45
N ALA A 111 -6.86 -35.05 1.41
CA ALA A 111 -5.52 -34.54 1.53
C ALA A 111 -4.65 -35.44 2.44
N HIS A 112 -3.37 -35.59 2.08
CA HIS A 112 -2.43 -36.28 2.98
C HIS A 112 -2.24 -35.44 4.25
N PRO A 113 -2.18 -36.03 5.46
CA PRO A 113 -2.08 -35.28 6.73
C PRO A 113 -0.92 -34.27 6.80
N LYS A 114 0.18 -34.52 6.11
CA LYS A 114 1.35 -33.62 6.06
C LYS A 114 1.33 -32.63 4.88
N PHE A 115 0.30 -32.68 4.04
CA PHE A 115 0.28 -31.90 2.79
C PHE A 115 0.41 -30.39 3.05
N SER A 116 -0.37 -29.85 3.97
CA SER A 116 -0.38 -28.42 4.27
C SER A 116 0.99 -27.92 4.80
N GLU A 117 1.60 -28.69 5.69
CA GLU A 117 2.90 -28.36 6.27
C GLU A 117 4.00 -28.36 5.21
N GLU A 118 4.09 -29.43 4.41
CA GLU A 118 5.10 -29.55 3.35
C GLU A 118 4.87 -28.51 2.26
N PHE A 119 3.62 -28.21 1.89
CA PHE A 119 3.30 -27.13 0.98
C PHE A 119 3.81 -25.78 1.49
N CYS A 120 3.53 -25.43 2.75
CA CYS A 120 3.98 -24.17 3.34
C CYS A 120 5.52 -24.09 3.42
N LYS A 121 6.19 -25.18 3.69
CA LYS A 121 7.65 -25.29 3.69
C LYS A 121 8.23 -25.04 2.30
N GLU A 122 7.71 -25.71 1.26
CA GLU A 122 8.15 -25.51 -0.11
C GLU A 122 7.83 -24.10 -0.62
N MET A 123 6.65 -23.57 -0.28
CA MET A 123 6.31 -22.18 -0.61
C MET A 123 7.25 -21.18 0.07
N SER A 124 7.64 -21.46 1.32
CA SER A 124 8.63 -20.63 2.03
C SER A 124 9.99 -20.68 1.36
N ASN A 125 10.45 -21.85 0.93
CA ASN A 125 11.70 -22.03 0.20
C ASN A 125 11.70 -21.27 -1.15
N LEU A 126 10.62 -21.41 -1.90
CA LEU A 126 10.46 -20.78 -3.22
C LEU A 126 10.39 -19.27 -3.18
N THR A 127 9.76 -18.71 -2.15
CA THR A 127 9.49 -17.27 -2.07
C THR A 127 10.49 -16.51 -1.19
N GLY A 128 11.24 -17.22 -0.33
CA GLY A 128 12.07 -16.60 0.70
C GLY A 128 11.28 -15.96 1.86
N HIS A 129 9.97 -16.26 1.97
CA HIS A 129 9.09 -15.77 3.02
C HIS A 129 8.51 -16.93 3.83
N GLN A 130 8.41 -16.75 5.15
CA GLN A 130 7.87 -17.78 6.03
C GLN A 130 6.35 -17.87 5.90
N PHE A 131 5.86 -19.02 5.46
CA PHE A 131 4.45 -19.36 5.45
C PHE A 131 4.17 -20.52 6.40
N LYS A 132 2.97 -20.58 6.93
CA LYS A 132 2.50 -21.60 7.85
C LYS A 132 1.10 -22.06 7.48
N SER A 133 0.79 -23.31 7.77
CA SER A 133 -0.57 -23.81 7.72
C SER A 133 -1.46 -23.02 8.70
N SER A 134 -2.68 -22.72 8.28
CA SER A 134 -3.67 -22.12 9.19
C SER A 134 -4.07 -23.08 10.28
N ASP A 135 -4.24 -22.58 11.50
CA ASP A 135 -4.79 -23.35 12.62
C ASP A 135 -6.28 -23.67 12.44
N ASN A 136 -6.97 -22.91 11.56
CA ASN A 136 -8.39 -23.08 11.30
C ASN A 136 -8.69 -22.86 9.81
N PHE A 137 -8.74 -23.94 9.05
CA PHE A 137 -9.08 -23.90 7.63
C PHE A 137 -10.50 -23.40 7.35
N PHE A 138 -11.45 -23.65 8.26
CA PHE A 138 -12.84 -23.21 8.07
C PHE A 138 -12.94 -21.68 8.02
N SER A 139 -12.21 -20.97 8.88
CA SER A 139 -12.19 -19.52 8.85
C SER A 139 -11.45 -18.98 7.62
N GLN A 140 -10.35 -19.60 7.23
CA GLN A 140 -9.55 -19.17 6.08
C GLN A 140 -10.27 -19.37 4.73
N LEU A 141 -11.08 -20.42 4.63
CA LEU A 141 -11.85 -20.72 3.42
C LEU A 141 -13.18 -19.96 3.39
N GLY A 142 -13.78 -19.72 4.55
CA GLY A 142 -15.11 -19.12 4.65
C GLY A 142 -15.12 -17.59 4.50
N SER A 143 -13.99 -16.92 4.68
CA SER A 143 -13.93 -15.44 4.67
C SER A 143 -12.57 -14.92 4.23
N GLN A 144 -12.56 -13.69 3.72
CA GLN A 144 -11.38 -12.93 3.30
C GLN A 144 -11.02 -11.79 4.28
N ASP A 145 -11.32 -11.95 5.56
CA ASP A 145 -11.15 -10.89 6.57
C ASP A 145 -9.75 -10.27 6.58
N THR A 146 -8.72 -11.11 6.45
CA THR A 146 -7.32 -10.66 6.40
C THR A 146 -7.04 -9.78 5.19
N ILE A 147 -7.58 -10.13 4.03
CA ILE A 147 -7.41 -9.35 2.80
C ILE A 147 -8.21 -8.04 2.86
N VAL A 148 -9.40 -8.08 3.43
CA VAL A 148 -10.22 -6.88 3.66
C VAL A 148 -9.51 -5.92 4.61
N ALA A 149 -8.91 -6.42 5.70
CA ALA A 149 -8.12 -5.61 6.63
C ALA A 149 -6.88 -5.00 5.94
N LEU A 150 -6.16 -5.79 5.14
CA LEU A 150 -5.04 -5.27 4.32
C LEU A 150 -5.51 -4.16 3.38
N SER A 151 -6.63 -4.35 2.67
CA SER A 151 -7.21 -3.33 1.79
C SER A 151 -7.52 -2.04 2.56
N GLY A 152 -8.01 -2.14 3.80
CA GLY A 152 -8.23 -1.00 4.69
C GLY A 152 -6.93 -0.25 5.00
N HIS A 153 -5.83 -0.95 5.31
CA HIS A 153 -4.53 -0.32 5.56
C HIS A 153 -3.94 0.33 4.30
N LEU A 154 -4.10 -0.31 3.13
CA LEU A 154 -3.71 0.31 1.85
C LEU A 154 -4.51 1.58 1.57
N LYS A 155 -5.81 1.59 1.88
CA LYS A 155 -6.64 2.79 1.77
C LYS A 155 -6.17 3.90 2.72
N THR A 156 -5.82 3.57 3.96
CA THR A 156 -5.25 4.55 4.91
C THR A 156 -3.95 5.16 4.38
N THR A 157 -3.06 4.32 3.84
CA THR A 157 -1.83 4.77 3.18
C THR A 157 -2.13 5.72 2.02
N ALA A 158 -3.11 5.37 1.17
CA ALA A 158 -3.53 6.20 0.05
C ALA A 158 -4.07 7.57 0.50
N VAL A 159 -4.82 7.62 1.60
CA VAL A 159 -5.32 8.88 2.19
C VAL A 159 -4.16 9.77 2.64
N SER A 160 -3.18 9.20 3.35
CA SER A 160 -1.99 9.94 3.80
C SER A 160 -1.19 10.49 2.62
N MET A 161 -0.95 9.68 1.61
CA MET A 161 -0.22 10.09 0.41
C MET A 161 -1.00 11.12 -0.44
N MET A 162 -2.32 11.01 -0.52
CA MET A 162 -3.19 11.98 -1.20
C MET A 162 -3.09 13.36 -0.53
N LYS A 163 -3.11 13.39 0.80
CA LYS A 163 -2.91 14.61 1.58
C LYS A 163 -1.55 15.22 1.27
N ILE A 164 -0.47 14.46 1.28
CA ILE A 164 0.89 14.92 0.97
C ILE A 164 0.95 15.47 -0.48
N ALA A 165 0.40 14.74 -1.45
CA ALA A 165 0.38 15.17 -2.85
C ALA A 165 -0.37 16.49 -3.03
N ASN A 166 -1.51 16.65 -2.38
CA ASN A 166 -2.29 17.89 -2.44
C ASN A 166 -1.57 19.06 -1.75
N ASP A 167 -0.94 18.84 -0.59
CA ASP A 167 -0.15 19.86 0.09
C ASP A 167 1.01 20.33 -0.79
N LEU A 168 1.74 19.41 -1.43
CA LEU A 168 2.82 19.77 -2.37
C LEU A 168 2.29 20.62 -3.55
N ARG A 169 1.14 20.27 -4.11
CA ARG A 169 0.52 21.04 -5.20
C ARG A 169 0.12 22.44 -4.74
N TRP A 170 -0.47 22.55 -3.56
CA TRP A 170 -0.84 23.85 -2.99
C TRP A 170 0.39 24.72 -2.70
N MET A 171 1.41 24.19 -2.02
CA MET A 171 2.62 24.93 -1.69
C MET A 171 3.41 25.37 -2.94
N ASN A 172 3.36 24.58 -4.03
CA ASN A 172 3.97 24.89 -5.33
C ASN A 172 3.10 25.80 -6.21
N SER A 173 1.90 26.16 -5.79
CA SER A 173 1.00 26.96 -6.62
C SER A 173 1.52 28.37 -6.85
N GLY A 174 1.38 28.87 -8.05
CA GLY A 174 1.82 30.22 -8.40
C GLY A 174 2.65 30.23 -9.69
N PRO A 175 3.73 31.05 -9.74
CA PRO A 175 4.40 31.77 -8.64
C PRO A 175 3.78 33.11 -8.26
N LEU A 176 2.97 33.74 -9.13
CA LEU A 176 2.55 35.13 -8.91
C LEU A 176 1.28 35.25 -8.05
N ALA A 177 0.29 34.39 -8.29
CA ALA A 177 -1.03 34.46 -7.64
C ALA A 177 -1.35 33.25 -6.76
N GLY A 178 -0.42 32.34 -6.58
CA GLY A 178 -0.55 31.18 -5.68
C GLY A 178 0.23 31.36 -4.37
N LEU A 179 0.42 30.25 -3.63
CA LEU A 179 1.13 30.28 -2.36
C LEU A 179 2.65 30.47 -2.55
N GLY A 180 3.23 29.81 -3.56
CA GLY A 180 4.65 29.95 -3.90
C GLY A 180 5.62 29.63 -2.75
N GLU A 181 5.25 28.70 -1.85
CA GLU A 181 6.06 28.36 -0.68
C GLU A 181 7.23 27.43 -1.01
N ILE A 182 7.09 26.64 -2.06
CA ILE A 182 8.11 25.74 -2.60
C ILE A 182 8.14 25.83 -4.11
N GLU A 183 9.24 25.41 -4.70
CA GLU A 183 9.37 25.15 -6.13
C GLU A 183 9.74 23.69 -6.33
N LEU A 184 8.88 22.97 -7.08
CA LEU A 184 9.14 21.59 -7.48
C LEU A 184 9.92 21.57 -8.79
N GLU A 185 10.72 20.52 -8.98
CA GLU A 185 11.53 20.33 -10.18
C GLU A 185 10.65 20.30 -11.45
N ALA A 186 11.11 21.02 -12.47
CA ALA A 186 10.49 21.05 -13.78
C ALA A 186 10.84 19.78 -14.58
N LEU A 187 9.95 18.79 -14.58
CA LEU A 187 10.21 17.48 -15.18
C LEU A 187 9.71 17.36 -16.63
N GLN A 188 8.88 18.28 -17.07
CA GLN A 188 8.39 18.32 -18.45
C GLN A 188 8.09 19.75 -18.90
N PRO A 189 8.12 20.05 -20.20
CA PRO A 189 7.71 21.32 -20.73
C PRO A 189 6.24 21.62 -20.32
N GLY A 190 5.94 22.87 -20.08
CA GLY A 190 4.59 23.31 -19.83
C GLY A 190 3.69 23.23 -21.08
N SER A 191 2.53 23.87 -21.03
CA SER A 191 1.63 23.96 -22.17
C SER A 191 2.29 24.71 -23.34
N SER A 192 2.02 24.25 -24.58
CA SER A 192 2.42 24.96 -25.81
C SER A 192 1.86 26.38 -25.92
N ILE A 193 0.71 26.64 -25.26
CA ILE A 193 0.02 27.94 -25.26
C ILE A 193 0.60 28.87 -24.16
N MET A 194 1.19 28.31 -23.10
CA MET A 194 1.74 29.05 -21.97
C MET A 194 3.18 28.63 -21.72
N PRO A 195 4.14 29.15 -22.50
CA PRO A 195 5.56 28.86 -22.30
C PRO A 195 6.00 29.24 -20.89
N GLY A 196 6.78 28.36 -20.23
CA GLY A 196 7.24 28.57 -18.87
C GLY A 196 6.27 28.16 -17.76
N LYS A 197 5.04 27.74 -18.07
CA LYS A 197 4.16 27.11 -17.08
C LYS A 197 4.61 25.68 -16.80
N VAL A 198 5.08 25.43 -15.60
CA VAL A 198 5.52 24.09 -15.13
C VAL A 198 4.46 23.52 -14.18
N ASN A 199 3.92 22.37 -14.52
CA ASN A 199 2.95 21.68 -13.67
C ASN A 199 3.65 20.75 -12.67
N PRO A 200 3.09 20.56 -11.45
CA PRO A 200 3.60 19.62 -10.45
C PRO A 200 3.20 18.19 -10.79
N VAL A 201 3.76 17.63 -11.88
CA VAL A 201 3.29 16.39 -12.53
C VAL A 201 3.38 15.15 -11.62
N ILE A 202 4.41 15.05 -10.76
CA ILE A 202 4.53 13.90 -9.85
C ILE A 202 3.42 13.89 -8.80
N PRO A 203 3.16 14.97 -8.05
CA PRO A 203 2.00 15.04 -7.16
C PRO A 203 0.66 14.83 -7.88
N GLU A 204 0.50 15.34 -9.10
CA GLU A 204 -0.72 15.13 -9.89
C GLU A 204 -0.91 13.67 -10.27
N ALA A 205 0.13 13.01 -10.80
CA ALA A 205 0.08 11.59 -11.13
C ALA A 205 -0.18 10.73 -9.87
N THR A 206 0.45 11.08 -8.76
CA THR A 206 0.20 10.43 -7.46
C THR A 206 -1.26 10.55 -7.07
N ALA A 207 -1.85 11.73 -7.13
CA ALA A 207 -3.26 11.94 -6.80
C ALA A 207 -4.20 11.14 -7.72
N MET A 208 -3.90 11.06 -9.03
CA MET A 208 -4.68 10.25 -9.97
C MET A 208 -4.64 8.76 -9.64
N VAL A 209 -3.46 8.20 -9.38
CA VAL A 209 -3.32 6.78 -9.01
C VAL A 209 -4.04 6.48 -7.70
N LEU A 210 -3.87 7.33 -6.70
CA LEU A 210 -4.49 7.14 -5.39
C LEU A 210 -6.02 7.29 -5.43
N SER A 211 -6.57 8.06 -6.35
CA SER A 211 -8.03 8.18 -6.51
C SER A 211 -8.68 6.83 -6.83
N LEU A 212 -7.99 5.94 -7.56
CA LEU A 212 -8.48 4.60 -7.87
C LEU A 212 -8.60 3.71 -6.63
N ILE A 213 -7.72 3.87 -5.65
CA ILE A 213 -7.75 3.11 -4.39
C ILE A 213 -8.95 3.54 -3.53
N HIS A 214 -9.40 4.78 -3.66
CA HIS A 214 -10.61 5.27 -2.99
C HIS A 214 -11.91 4.74 -3.58
N ILE A 215 -11.91 4.28 -4.84
CA ILE A 215 -13.08 3.71 -5.54
C ILE A 215 -13.36 2.25 -5.07
N SER A 216 -12.90 1.84 -3.93
CA SER A 216 -13.24 0.52 -3.36
C SER A 216 -14.65 0.46 -2.76
N GLU A 217 -15.53 1.42 -3.02
CA GLU A 217 -16.94 1.23 -2.73
C GLU A 217 -17.52 0.22 -3.72
N PRO A 218 -18.25 -0.81 -3.23
CA PRO A 218 -18.98 -1.67 -4.12
C PRO A 218 -19.90 -0.79 -4.94
N THR A 219 -19.76 -0.85 -6.25
CA THR A 219 -20.71 -0.22 -7.16
C THR A 219 -22.08 -0.64 -6.68
N ARG A 220 -22.87 0.26 -6.10
CA ARG A 220 -24.28 0.02 -5.92
C ARG A 220 -24.83 -0.18 -7.32
N GLN A 221 -24.98 -1.43 -7.72
CA GLN A 221 -25.82 -1.75 -8.84
C GLN A 221 -27.20 -1.21 -8.45
N HIS A 222 -27.58 -0.14 -9.07
CA HIS A 222 -28.95 0.31 -9.03
C HIS A 222 -29.76 -0.77 -9.74
N ALA A 223 -30.42 -1.59 -8.94
CA ALA A 223 -31.46 -2.48 -9.44
C ALA A 223 -32.65 -1.65 -9.91
#